data_33de28924ec9bf10f82e31a1834d54e6
#
_entry.id   33de28924ec9bf10f82e31a1834d54e6
#
_cell.length_a   1.000
_cell.length_b   1.000
_cell.length_c   1.000
_cell.angle_alpha   90.00
_cell.angle_beta   90.00
_cell.angle_gamma   90.00
#
_symmetry.space_group_name_H-M   'P 1'
#
loop_
_entity.id
_entity.type
_entity.pdbx_description
1 polymer ?
#
loop_
_entity_poly.entity_id
_entity_poly.type
_entity_poly.pdbx_seq_one_letter_code
_entity_poly.pdbx_strand_id
1 'polypeptide(L)'
;MLALKELLIETDSDLPVVATVSIGFDDSGNLTLMYHRTVYDHPSESSITYAVVDKQQAYGLSRRLKVPLTHLPAYFSKKFAVEPFGYAGPSEARALFKDILVFFSYRGARYRLKVIPHPD
;
A
#
# COMPACT_ATOMS: atom_id res chain seq x y z
N MET A 1 10.95 -0.56 -7.42
CA MET A 1 10.35 -1.89 -7.30
C MET A 1 10.36 -2.32 -5.84
N LEU A 2 9.25 -2.85 -5.35
CA LEU A 2 9.17 -3.28 -3.95
C LEU A 2 9.58 -4.74 -3.82
N ALA A 3 10.45 -5.02 -2.84
CA ALA A 3 10.82 -6.38 -2.48
C ALA A 3 9.76 -6.98 -1.55
N LEU A 4 9.56 -8.29 -1.62
CA LEU A 4 8.56 -9.03 -0.82
C LEU A 4 7.15 -8.44 -0.96
N LYS A 5 6.86 -7.89 -2.13
CA LYS A 5 5.62 -7.17 -2.41
C LYS A 5 4.40 -8.08 -2.30
N GLU A 6 3.38 -7.61 -1.58
CA GLU A 6 2.08 -8.25 -1.49
C GLU A 6 1.01 -7.31 -2.05
N LEU A 7 0.18 -7.84 -2.94
CA LEU A 7 -0.98 -7.11 -3.45
C LEU A 7 -2.12 -7.26 -2.44
N LEU A 8 -2.70 -6.13 -2.03
CA LEU A 8 -3.75 -6.12 -0.99
C LEU A 8 -5.15 -5.97 -1.57
N ILE A 9 -5.28 -5.21 -2.65
CA ILE A 9 -6.55 -5.03 -3.35
C ILE A 9 -6.26 -4.62 -4.79
N GLU A 10 -7.09 -5.09 -5.71
CA GLU A 10 -7.07 -4.68 -7.11
C GLU A 10 -8.51 -4.47 -7.55
N THR A 11 -8.80 -3.34 -8.17
CA THR A 11 -10.14 -3.02 -8.64
C THR A 11 -10.43 -3.67 -9.99
N ASP A 12 -11.70 -3.67 -10.38
CA ASP A 12 -12.13 -4.17 -11.68
C ASP A 12 -11.43 -3.39 -12.80
N SER A 13 -10.71 -4.10 -13.67
CA SER A 13 -9.95 -3.50 -14.76
C SER A 13 -10.80 -2.88 -15.87
N ASP A 14 -12.10 -3.17 -15.88
CA ASP A 14 -13.04 -2.61 -16.85
C ASP A 14 -13.56 -1.23 -16.45
N LEU A 15 -13.23 -0.78 -15.24
CA LEU A 15 -13.63 0.55 -14.77
C LEU A 15 -12.75 1.64 -15.38
N PRO A 16 -13.29 2.87 -15.52
CA PRO A 16 -12.47 3.99 -16.03
C PRO A 16 -11.35 4.40 -15.07
N VAL A 17 -11.49 4.07 -13.80
CA VAL A 17 -10.45 4.28 -12.79
C VAL A 17 -10.10 2.92 -12.20
N VAL A 18 -8.84 2.55 -12.31
CA VAL A 18 -8.31 1.30 -11.76
C VAL A 18 -7.31 1.67 -10.65
N ALA A 19 -7.44 1.00 -9.53
CA ALA A 19 -6.56 1.25 -8.39
C ALA A 19 -6.05 -0.06 -7.80
N THR A 20 -4.83 -0.02 -7.30
CA THR A 20 -4.23 -1.13 -6.56
C THR A 20 -3.60 -0.60 -5.28
N VAL A 21 -3.62 -1.42 -4.23
CA VAL A 21 -2.86 -1.15 -3.00
C VAL A 21 -1.95 -2.33 -2.78
N SER A 22 -0.68 -2.07 -2.57
CA SER A 22 0.32 -3.10 -2.31
C SER A 22 1.28 -2.63 -1.23
N ILE A 23 2.00 -3.57 -0.63
CA ILE A 23 2.97 -3.27 0.42
C ILE A 23 4.22 -4.12 0.19
N GLY A 24 5.37 -3.55 0.49
CA GLY A 24 6.65 -4.22 0.33
C GLY A 24 7.76 -3.35 0.90
N PHE A 25 9.00 -3.69 0.57
CA PHE A 25 10.17 -2.91 0.99
C PHE A 25 10.79 -2.21 -0.22
N ASP A 26 11.13 -0.93 -0.07
CA ASP A 26 11.85 -0.22 -1.11
C ASP A 26 13.34 -0.62 -1.13
N ASP A 27 14.12 -0.04 -2.04
CA ASP A 27 15.54 -0.38 -2.19
C ASP A 27 16.38 -0.02 -0.97
N SER A 28 15.87 0.86 -0.11
CA SER A 28 16.55 1.26 1.13
C SER A 28 16.08 0.44 2.34
N GLY A 29 15.20 -0.53 2.14
CA GLY A 29 14.68 -1.36 3.21
C GLY A 29 13.55 -0.73 4.01
N ASN A 30 12.95 0.34 3.51
CA ASN A 30 11.81 0.98 4.16
C ASN A 30 10.52 0.23 3.81
N LEU A 31 9.66 0.02 4.80
CA LEU A 31 8.35 -0.57 4.55
C LEU A 31 7.48 0.45 3.81
N THR A 32 7.02 0.09 2.63
CA THR A 32 6.36 1.03 1.72
C THR A 32 4.99 0.51 1.34
N LEU A 33 3.97 1.28 1.66
CA LEU A 33 2.59 1.04 1.23
C LEU A 33 2.35 1.89 -0.01
N MET A 34 1.90 1.26 -1.10
CA MET A 34 1.72 1.93 -2.38
C MET A 34 0.26 1.89 -2.79
N TYR A 35 -0.29 3.07 -3.11
CA TYR A 35 -1.62 3.21 -3.71
C TYR A 35 -1.43 3.76 -5.12
N HIS A 36 -1.68 2.92 -6.12
CA HIS A 36 -1.53 3.27 -7.54
C HIS A 36 -2.92 3.45 -8.14
N ARG A 37 -3.20 4.65 -8.63
CA ARG A 37 -4.48 5.02 -9.24
C ARG A 37 -4.24 5.39 -10.69
N THR A 38 -4.90 4.69 -11.60
CA THR A 38 -4.82 4.94 -13.04
C THR A 38 -6.18 5.40 -13.55
N VAL A 39 -6.22 6.55 -14.22
CA VAL A 39 -7.43 7.10 -14.82
C VAL A 39 -7.23 7.06 -16.33
N TYR A 40 -7.92 6.13 -17.01
CA TYR A 40 -7.68 5.88 -18.44
C TYR A 40 -8.13 7.04 -19.33
N ASP A 41 -9.27 7.66 -19.03
CA ASP A 41 -9.80 8.75 -19.83
C ASP A 41 -9.07 10.07 -19.57
N HIS A 42 -8.41 10.20 -18.43
CA HIS A 42 -7.68 11.39 -18.03
C HIS A 42 -6.35 10.99 -17.41
N PRO A 43 -5.35 10.54 -18.23
CA PRO A 43 -4.08 10.07 -17.67
C PRO A 43 -3.39 11.08 -16.76
N SER A 44 -3.64 12.37 -16.96
CA SER A 44 -3.08 13.42 -16.11
C SER A 44 -3.58 13.37 -14.66
N GLU A 45 -4.65 12.64 -14.40
CA GLU A 45 -5.19 12.44 -13.05
C GLU A 45 -4.67 11.16 -12.38
N SER A 46 -3.87 10.37 -13.11
CA SER A 46 -3.25 9.18 -12.55
C SER A 46 -2.15 9.57 -11.56
N SER A 47 -1.95 8.75 -10.53
CA SER A 47 -0.93 9.04 -9.51
C SER A 47 -0.52 7.77 -8.78
N ILE A 48 0.65 7.82 -8.15
CA ILE A 48 1.08 6.83 -7.19
C ILE A 48 1.32 7.54 -5.87
N THR A 49 0.70 7.07 -4.80
CA THR A 49 0.94 7.58 -3.45
C THR A 49 1.69 6.51 -2.66
N TYR A 50 2.80 6.89 -2.07
CA TYR A 50 3.59 6.04 -1.20
C TYR A 50 3.45 6.51 0.24
N ALA A 51 3.23 5.58 1.15
CA ALA A 51 3.41 5.82 2.58
C ALA A 51 4.66 5.04 3.00
N VAL A 52 5.71 5.76 3.37
CA VAL A 52 7.02 5.18 3.66
C VAL A 52 7.24 5.15 5.16
N VAL A 53 7.36 3.94 5.70
CA VAL A 53 7.73 3.70 7.10
C VAL A 53 9.22 3.36 7.08
N ASP A 54 10.06 4.23 7.65
CA ASP A 54 11.50 4.01 7.56
C ASP A 54 11.91 2.71 8.28
N LYS A 55 13.11 2.26 8.00
CA LYS A 55 13.61 0.97 8.46
C LYS A 55 13.53 0.81 9.98
N GLN A 56 13.87 1.87 10.74
CA GLN A 56 13.80 1.81 12.19
C GLN A 56 12.36 1.72 12.70
N GLN A 57 11.45 2.49 12.11
CA GLN A 57 10.04 2.46 12.45
C GLN A 57 9.43 1.10 12.09
N ALA A 58 9.81 0.56 10.93
CA ALA A 58 9.35 -0.76 10.50
C ALA A 58 9.84 -1.85 11.46
N TYR A 59 11.08 -1.77 11.90
CA TYR A 59 11.64 -2.71 12.88
C TYR A 59 10.87 -2.64 14.19
N GLY A 60 10.58 -1.43 14.69
CA GLY A 60 9.78 -1.24 15.89
C GLY A 60 8.38 -1.84 15.75
N LEU A 61 7.77 -1.62 14.56
CA LEU A 61 6.46 -2.18 14.26
C LEU A 61 6.49 -3.72 14.27
N SER A 62 7.51 -4.32 13.64
CA SER A 62 7.65 -5.79 13.61
C SER A 62 7.74 -6.36 15.01
N ARG A 63 8.47 -5.70 15.90
CA ARG A 63 8.58 -6.15 17.29
C ARG A 63 7.25 -6.05 18.03
N ARG A 64 6.52 -4.94 17.84
CA ARG A 64 5.20 -4.77 18.48
C ARG A 64 4.19 -5.78 17.97
N LEU A 65 4.25 -6.15 16.69
CA LEU A 65 3.38 -7.15 16.10
C LEU A 65 3.87 -8.58 16.31
N LYS A 66 5.09 -8.75 16.85
CA LYS A 66 5.70 -10.06 17.13
C LYS A 66 5.88 -10.90 15.86
N VAL A 67 6.26 -10.27 14.77
CA VAL A 67 6.58 -10.93 13.50
C VAL A 67 7.96 -10.48 13.03
N PRO A 68 8.70 -11.34 12.32
CA PRO A 68 9.97 -10.91 11.73
C PRO A 68 9.77 -9.75 10.76
N LEU A 69 10.76 -8.87 10.67
CA LEU A 69 10.70 -7.70 9.81
C LEU A 69 10.31 -8.07 8.36
N THR A 70 10.95 -9.08 7.80
CA THR A 70 10.71 -9.50 6.42
C THR A 70 9.32 -10.12 6.20
N HIS A 71 8.62 -10.44 7.27
CA HIS A 71 7.26 -10.99 7.20
C HIS A 71 6.17 -9.92 7.30
N LEU A 72 6.55 -8.64 7.45
CA LEU A 72 5.55 -7.57 7.56
C LEU A 72 4.62 -7.51 6.35
N PRO A 73 5.12 -7.56 5.10
CA PRO A 73 4.19 -7.52 3.96
C PRO A 73 3.18 -8.67 4.00
N ALA A 74 3.61 -9.88 4.33
CA ALA A 74 2.71 -11.03 4.45
C ALA A 74 1.72 -10.85 5.59
N TYR A 75 2.15 -10.25 6.71
CA TYR A 75 1.25 -9.93 7.82
C TYR A 75 0.13 -9.00 7.38
N PHE A 76 0.48 -7.92 6.65
CA PHE A 76 -0.52 -6.97 6.17
C PHE A 76 -1.43 -7.59 5.11
N SER A 77 -0.89 -8.46 4.27
CA SER A 77 -1.71 -9.20 3.30
C SER A 77 -2.75 -10.06 4.01
N LYS A 78 -2.32 -10.82 5.00
CA LYS A 78 -3.24 -11.68 5.76
C LYS A 78 -4.32 -10.88 6.48
N LYS A 79 -3.97 -9.71 7.00
CA LYS A 79 -4.88 -8.91 7.81
C LYS A 79 -5.83 -8.06 6.95
N PHE A 80 -5.35 -7.51 5.84
CA PHE A 80 -6.03 -6.45 5.10
C PHE A 80 -6.42 -6.81 3.67
N ALA A 81 -5.84 -7.86 3.07
CA ALA A 81 -6.12 -8.16 1.66
C ALA A 81 -7.61 -8.39 1.41
N VAL A 82 -8.10 -7.80 0.33
CA VAL A 82 -9.49 -7.94 -0.11
C VAL A 82 -9.50 -8.84 -1.35
N GLU A 83 -10.00 -10.03 -1.20
CA GLU A 83 -10.07 -11.04 -2.25
C GLU A 83 -11.53 -11.39 -2.55
N PRO A 84 -11.84 -11.84 -3.78
CA PRO A 84 -10.91 -11.99 -4.92
C PRO A 84 -10.55 -10.66 -5.54
N PHE A 85 -9.34 -10.60 -6.14
CA PHE A 85 -8.88 -9.40 -6.82
C PHE A 85 -9.67 -9.16 -8.11
N GLY A 86 -9.76 -7.89 -8.52
CA GLY A 86 -10.41 -7.50 -9.76
C GLY A 86 -11.90 -7.21 -9.64
N TYR A 87 -12.45 -7.22 -8.44
CA TYR A 87 -13.89 -7.00 -8.24
C TYR A 87 -14.23 -5.78 -7.39
N ALA A 88 -13.24 -5.17 -6.74
CA ALA A 88 -13.48 -4.01 -5.88
C ALA A 88 -13.59 -2.72 -6.71
N GLY A 89 -14.18 -1.70 -6.12
CA GLY A 89 -14.22 -0.36 -6.70
C GLY A 89 -13.08 0.53 -6.21
N PRO A 90 -12.81 1.66 -6.93
CA PRO A 90 -11.73 2.57 -6.53
C PRO A 90 -11.90 3.14 -5.12
N SER A 91 -13.12 3.38 -4.68
CA SER A 91 -13.39 3.88 -3.33
C SER A 91 -12.99 2.88 -2.25
N GLU A 92 -13.13 1.58 -2.53
CA GLU A 92 -12.71 0.53 -1.61
C GLU A 92 -11.18 0.47 -1.49
N ALA A 93 -10.47 0.63 -2.61
CA ALA A 93 -9.01 0.66 -2.60
C ALA A 93 -8.51 1.86 -1.80
N ARG A 94 -9.11 3.03 -1.99
CA ARG A 94 -8.75 4.24 -1.25
C ARG A 94 -9.02 4.07 0.24
N ALA A 95 -10.16 3.48 0.60
CA ALA A 95 -10.52 3.24 1.99
C ALA A 95 -9.52 2.29 2.65
N LEU A 96 -9.12 1.23 1.95
CA LEU A 96 -8.13 0.29 2.46
C LEU A 96 -6.79 0.97 2.72
N PHE A 97 -6.34 1.80 1.78
CA PHE A 97 -5.09 2.55 1.96
C PHE A 97 -5.15 3.40 3.24
N LYS A 98 -6.25 4.14 3.43
CA LYS A 98 -6.44 4.97 4.62
C LYS A 98 -6.51 4.14 5.90
N ASP A 99 -7.17 2.99 5.87
CA ASP A 99 -7.27 2.11 7.02
C ASP A 99 -5.90 1.62 7.47
N ILE A 100 -5.01 1.32 6.53
CA ILE A 100 -3.65 0.89 6.85
C ILE A 100 -2.85 2.05 7.44
N LEU A 101 -3.03 3.28 6.92
CA LEU A 101 -2.38 4.46 7.50
C LEU A 101 -2.81 4.66 8.96
N VAL A 102 -4.10 4.49 9.25
CA VAL A 102 -4.63 4.56 10.63
C VAL A 102 -3.99 3.46 11.49
N PHE A 103 -3.84 2.26 10.94
CA PHE A 103 -3.21 1.16 11.64
C PHE A 103 -1.75 1.48 12.00
N PHE A 104 -0.98 2.05 11.05
CA PHE A 104 0.39 2.48 11.34
C PHE A 104 0.42 3.45 12.52
N SER A 105 -0.42 4.49 12.47
CA SER A 105 -0.48 5.50 13.53
C SER A 105 -0.90 4.90 14.87
N TYR A 106 -1.90 4.03 14.84
CA TYR A 106 -2.39 3.36 16.05
C TYR A 106 -1.30 2.51 16.71
N ARG A 107 -0.45 1.88 15.89
CA ARG A 107 0.65 1.05 16.39
C ARG A 107 1.94 1.84 16.63
N GLY A 108 1.89 3.17 16.50
CA GLY A 108 3.04 4.02 16.77
C GLY A 108 4.11 4.03 15.68
N ALA A 109 3.79 3.56 14.49
CA ALA A 109 4.71 3.61 13.36
C ALA A 109 4.50 4.91 12.60
N ARG A 110 5.55 5.73 12.51
CA ARG A 110 5.51 6.98 11.75
C ARG A 110 5.74 6.69 10.27
N TYR A 111 5.05 7.42 9.41
CA TYR A 111 5.21 7.29 7.97
C TYR A 111 5.27 8.66 7.31
N ARG A 112 5.84 8.69 6.11
CA ARG A 112 5.88 9.87 5.26
C ARG A 112 5.08 9.59 3.99
N LEU A 113 4.30 10.56 3.53
CA LEU A 113 3.57 10.44 2.27
C LEU A 113 4.37 11.07 1.14
N LYS A 114 4.40 10.39 0.00
CA LYS A 114 5.02 10.88 -1.23
C LYS A 114 4.06 10.59 -2.37
N VAL A 115 3.70 11.62 -3.12
CA VAL A 115 2.80 11.49 -4.27
C VAL A 115 3.57 11.77 -5.55
N ILE A 116 3.46 10.85 -6.51
CA ILE A 116 4.04 11.00 -7.85
C ILE A 116 2.87 11.13 -8.82
N PRO A 117 2.59 12.32 -9.34
CA PRO A 117 1.57 12.50 -10.38
C PRO A 117 2.12 12.04 -11.73
N HIS A 118 1.25 11.51 -12.60
CA HIS A 118 1.60 11.06 -13.94
C HIS A 118 2.78 10.08 -13.98
N PRO A 119 2.64 8.89 -13.35
CA PRO A 119 3.78 8.00 -13.14
C PRO A 119 4.26 7.23 -14.38
N ASP A 120 3.65 7.39 -15.52
CA ASP A 120 4.02 6.70 -16.77
C ASP A 120 5.24 7.28 -17.46
#